data_4405d1e022234f4069f83a9c7bc445ba
#
_entry.id   4405d1e022234f4069f83a9c7bc445ba
#
_cell.length_a   1.000
_cell.length_b   1.000
_cell.length_c   1.000
_cell.angle_alpha   90.00
_cell.angle_beta   90.00
_cell.angle_gamma   90.00
#
_symmetry.space_group_name_H-M   'P 1'
#
loop_
_entity.id
_entity.type
_entity.pdbx_description
1 polymer ?
#
loop_
_entity_poly.entity_id
_entity_poly.type
_entity_poly.pdbx_seq_one_letter_code
_entity_poly.pdbx_strand_id
1 'polypeptide(L)' 'SPNPIVLYELGRYGLSNYDKRIIIGIDPEYERKRDVEIQTSLSRKSTPIVYSLEELADVIDEYLKW' A
#
# COMPACT_ATOMS: atom_id res chain seq x y z
N SER A 1 11.98 12.10 10.96
CA SER A 1 11.43 10.91 10.42
C SER A 1 12.05 10.61 9.07
N PRO A 2 12.55 9.45 8.96
CA PRO A 2 13.34 9.13 7.80
C PRO A 2 12.57 9.21 6.50
N ASN A 3 11.55 8.44 6.32
CA ASN A 3 10.89 8.40 5.01
C ASN A 3 9.41 8.68 5.13
N PRO A 4 8.91 9.70 4.40
CA PRO A 4 7.49 9.96 4.39
C PRO A 4 6.69 8.96 3.57
N ILE A 5 7.38 8.17 2.73
CA ILE A 5 6.73 7.19 1.88
C ILE A 5 7.42 5.85 2.08
N VAL A 6 6.62 4.81 2.32
CA VAL A 6 7.13 3.46 2.50
C VAL A 6 6.34 2.52 1.59
N LEU A 7 7.06 1.64 0.93
CA LEU A 7 6.42 0.60 0.11
C LEU A 7 6.41 -0.70 0.89
N TYR A 8 5.24 -1.27 1.05
CA TYR A 8 5.08 -2.57 1.68
C TYR A 8 4.78 -3.60 0.59
N GLU A 9 5.43 -4.72 0.70
CA GLU A 9 5.27 -5.80 -0.27
C GLU A 9 4.73 -7.02 0.44
N LEU A 10 3.58 -7.50 -0.02
CA LEU A 10 2.94 -8.69 0.53
C LEU A 10 2.94 -9.76 -0.53
N GLY A 11 3.34 -10.95 -0.14
CA GLY A 11 3.32 -12.09 -1.05
C GLY A 11 2.66 -13.27 -0.39
N ARG A 12 1.99 -14.07 -1.19
CA ARG A 12 1.48 -15.35 -0.71
C ARG A 12 1.47 -16.35 -1.86
N TYR A 13 1.58 -17.59 -1.51
CA TYR A 13 1.58 -18.66 -2.49
C TYR A 13 0.22 -19.34 -2.47
N GLY A 14 -0.42 -19.44 -3.62
CA GLY A 14 -1.60 -20.24 -3.80
C GLY A 14 -1.22 -21.61 -4.35
N LEU A 15 -2.22 -22.39 -4.72
CA LEU A 15 -1.99 -23.74 -5.21
C LEU A 15 -1.19 -23.74 -6.52
N SER A 16 -1.34 -22.73 -7.34
CA SER A 16 -0.70 -22.70 -8.64
C SER A 16 0.04 -21.39 -8.92
N ASN A 17 -0.08 -20.39 -8.04
CA ASN A 17 0.47 -19.06 -8.31
C ASN A 17 1.05 -18.42 -7.07
N TYR A 18 2.01 -17.54 -7.32
CA TYR A 18 2.47 -16.60 -6.32
C TYR A 18 1.76 -15.27 -6.57
N ASP A 19 1.07 -14.77 -5.57
CA ASP A 19 0.38 -13.49 -5.64
C ASP A 19 1.14 -12.46 -4.82
N LYS A 20 1.41 -11.32 -5.43
CA LYS A 20 2.19 -10.26 -4.81
C LYS A 20 1.40 -8.95 -4.87
N ARG A 21 1.31 -8.29 -3.74
CA ARG A 21 0.61 -7.02 -3.63
C ARG A 21 1.54 -5.95 -3.08
N ILE A 22 1.35 -4.74 -3.56
CA ILE A 22 2.10 -3.58 -3.09
C ILE A 22 1.14 -2.63 -2.42
N ILE A 23 1.53 -2.12 -1.25
CA ILE A 23 0.77 -1.13 -0.51
C ILE A 23 1.69 0.06 -0.30
N ILE A 24 1.19 1.27 -0.51
CA ILE A 24 1.97 2.49 -0.30
C ILE A 24 1.55 3.11 1.02
N GLY A 25 2.51 3.27 1.94
CA GLY A 25 2.27 4.00 3.17
C GLY A 25 2.80 5.42 3.03
N ILE A 26 1.99 6.40 3.43
CA ILE A 26 2.37 7.81 3.36
C ILE A 26 2.18 8.43 4.72
N ASP A 27 3.18 9.19 5.19
CA ASP A 27 3.04 10.01 6.39
C ASP A 27 1.93 11.03 6.10
N PRO A 28 0.87 11.10 6.92
CA PRO A 28 -0.23 12.01 6.64
C PRO A 28 0.16 13.48 6.64
N GLU A 29 1.31 13.81 7.24
CA GLU A 29 1.79 15.19 7.23
C GLU A 29 2.78 15.50 6.13
N TYR A 30 2.99 14.55 5.24
CA TYR A 30 3.88 14.77 4.10
C TYR A 30 3.26 15.81 3.17
N GLU A 31 4.00 16.87 2.87
CA GLU A 31 3.49 17.99 2.08
C GLU A 31 3.07 17.59 0.68
N ARG A 32 3.73 16.58 0.11
CA ARG A 32 3.48 16.16 -1.26
C ARG A 32 2.64 14.90 -1.37
N LYS A 33 1.87 14.59 -0.32
CA LYS A 33 1.05 13.39 -0.35
C LYS A 33 0.04 13.38 -1.50
N ARG A 34 -0.48 14.56 -1.84
CA ARG A 34 -1.43 14.65 -2.94
C ARG A 34 -0.79 14.30 -4.28
N ASP A 35 0.46 14.71 -4.48
CA ASP A 35 1.18 14.33 -5.69
C ASP A 35 1.32 12.81 -5.80
N VAL A 36 1.64 12.16 -4.68
CA VAL A 36 1.76 10.71 -4.65
C VAL A 36 0.41 10.05 -4.95
N GLU A 37 -0.65 10.57 -4.35
CA GLU A 37 -1.99 10.06 -4.59
C GLU A 37 -2.36 10.12 -6.08
N ILE A 38 -2.10 11.27 -6.70
CA ILE A 38 -2.40 11.48 -8.11
C ILE A 38 -1.57 10.54 -8.99
N GLN A 39 -0.26 10.49 -8.75
CA GLN A 39 0.62 9.62 -9.53
C GLN A 39 0.23 8.16 -9.40
N THR A 40 -0.15 7.74 -8.19
CA THR A 40 -0.57 6.36 -7.96
C THR A 40 -1.85 6.05 -8.69
N SER A 41 -2.82 6.97 -8.67
CA SER A 41 -4.09 6.74 -9.36
C SER A 41 -3.92 6.66 -10.86
N LEU A 42 -2.90 7.32 -11.41
CA LEU A 42 -2.65 7.29 -12.86
C LEU A 42 -1.88 6.05 -13.29
N SER A 43 -0.97 5.57 -12.47
CA SER A 43 -0.07 4.48 -12.85
C SER A 43 -0.38 3.15 -12.19
N ARG A 44 -1.02 3.16 -11.02
CA ARG A 44 -1.29 1.93 -10.25
C ARG A 44 -2.64 2.02 -9.57
N LYS A 45 -3.70 1.98 -10.37
CA LYS A 45 -5.07 2.23 -9.91
C LYS A 45 -5.52 1.35 -8.75
N SER A 46 -5.04 0.12 -8.70
CA SER A 46 -5.47 -0.82 -7.67
C SER A 46 -4.53 -0.91 -6.48
N THR A 47 -3.51 -0.05 -6.43
CA THR A 47 -2.57 -0.07 -5.31
C THR A 47 -3.14 0.75 -4.15
N PRO A 48 -3.37 0.13 -2.98
CA PRO A 48 -3.88 0.87 -1.83
C PRO A 48 -2.87 1.84 -1.28
N ILE A 49 -3.35 2.98 -0.78
CA ILE A 49 -2.53 3.95 -0.07
C ILE A 49 -3.05 4.00 1.36
N VAL A 50 -2.13 3.89 2.32
CA VAL A 50 -2.48 3.92 3.74
C VAL A 50 -1.69 5.02 4.43
N TYR A 51 -2.26 5.56 5.49
CA TYR A 51 -1.68 6.70 6.22
C TYR A 51 -1.35 6.37 7.67
N SER A 52 -1.63 5.15 8.08
CA SER A 52 -1.35 4.72 9.46
C SER A 52 -1.13 3.23 9.51
N LEU A 53 -0.57 2.75 10.62
CA LEU A 53 -0.40 1.32 10.82
C LEU A 53 -1.74 0.60 10.96
N GLU A 54 -2.75 1.30 11.49
CA GLU A 54 -4.09 0.72 11.57
C GLU A 54 -4.67 0.46 10.18
N GLU A 55 -4.56 1.44 9.30
CA GLU A 55 -5.03 1.27 7.93
C GLU A 55 -4.26 0.18 7.21
N LEU A 56 -2.96 0.11 7.44
CA LEU A 56 -2.14 -0.94 6.86
C LEU A 56 -2.63 -2.31 7.32
N ALA A 57 -2.89 -2.46 8.62
CA ALA A 57 -3.38 -3.72 9.16
C ALA A 57 -4.72 -4.13 8.53
N ASP A 58 -5.61 -3.16 8.33
CA ASP A 58 -6.91 -3.43 7.70
C ASP A 58 -6.75 -3.94 6.27
N VAL A 59 -5.85 -3.34 5.51
CA VAL A 59 -5.59 -3.76 4.13
C VAL A 59 -4.98 -5.16 4.10
N ILE A 60 -4.03 -5.43 4.97
CA ILE A 60 -3.42 -6.75 5.07
C ILE A 60 -4.47 -7.80 5.43
N ASP A 61 -5.34 -7.47 6.37
CA ASP A 61 -6.39 -8.36 6.83
C ASP A 61 -7.34 -8.74 5.68
N GLU A 62 -7.73 -7.74 4.88
CA GLU A 62 -8.54 -7.98 3.70
C GLU A 62 -7.84 -8.88 2.70
N TYR A 63 -6.56 -8.64 2.48
CA TYR A 63 -5.77 -9.44 1.55
C TYR A 63 -5.69 -10.89 1.98
N LEU A 64 -5.54 -11.13 3.28
CA LEU A 64 -5.38 -12.49 3.81
C LEU A 64 -6.69 -13.26 3.94
N LYS A 65 -7.83 -12.61 3.76
CA LYS A 65 -9.13 -13.28 3.80
C LYS A 65 -9.42 -14.13 2.58
N TRP A 66 -8.60 -14.06 1.60
CA TRP A 66 -8.78 -14.80 0.34
C TRP A 66 -8.42 -16.27 0.46
#